data_580609c695474c29a3a9c6d5afe280a7
#
_entry.id   580609c695474c29a3a9c6d5afe280a7
#
_cell.length_a   1.000
_cell.length_b   1.000
_cell.length_c   1.000
_cell.angle_alpha   90.00
_cell.angle_beta   90.00
_cell.angle_gamma   90.00
#
_symmetry.space_group_name_H-M   'P 1'
#
loop_
_entity.id
_entity.type
_entity.pdbx_description
1 polymer ?
#
loop_
_entity_poly.entity_id
_entity_poly.type
_entity_poly.pdbx_seq_one_letter_code
_entity_poly.pdbx_strand_id
1 'polypeptide(L)'
;MKLTTLIPAITTALFLSTSITYAGEIQKMNQTEKDVYSTIENMTDAFHKGDIKGVMGSYEAQATVVFEPNKPASDMDQIRQMFEGAFQMNPAFTYSGHDVIVTGDIALHIAPWQMKGKAPNGTEIVQSGLSVAVLRQQPDSSWHMVIDNPHGQILMENK
;
A
#
# COMPACT_ATOMS: atom_id res chain seq x y z
N MET A 1 -43.24 50.33 -18.87
CA MET A 1 -42.32 49.25 -19.28
C MET A 1 -41.51 48.83 -18.07
N LYS A 2 -41.85 47.73 -17.39
CA LYS A 2 -41.10 47.23 -16.19
C LYS A 2 -40.21 46.11 -16.65
N LEU A 3 -38.88 46.27 -16.56
CA LEU A 3 -37.92 45.21 -16.77
C LEU A 3 -37.87 44.34 -15.52
N THR A 4 -38.16 43.08 -15.67
CA THR A 4 -38.00 42.04 -14.63
C THR A 4 -36.67 41.33 -14.85
N THR A 5 -35.75 41.57 -13.94
CA THR A 5 -34.40 40.95 -13.95
C THR A 5 -34.50 39.53 -13.35
N LEU A 6 -34.25 38.50 -14.14
CA LEU A 6 -34.12 37.10 -13.66
C LEU A 6 -32.71 36.94 -13.10
N ILE A 7 -32.60 36.52 -11.84
CA ILE A 7 -31.38 36.09 -11.20
C ILE A 7 -31.26 34.58 -11.39
N PRO A 8 -30.16 34.02 -11.96
CA PRO A 8 -30.01 32.57 -12.02
C PRO A 8 -29.56 32.03 -10.65
N ALA A 9 -30.32 31.02 -10.18
CA ALA A 9 -29.92 30.27 -8.99
C ALA A 9 -28.68 29.46 -9.25
N ILE A 10 -27.59 29.74 -8.54
CA ILE A 10 -26.34 28.94 -8.54
C ILE A 10 -26.59 27.73 -7.64
N THR A 11 -26.75 26.56 -8.25
CA THR A 11 -26.83 25.29 -7.53
C THR A 11 -25.42 24.87 -7.15
N THR A 12 -25.04 25.09 -5.90
CA THR A 12 -23.78 24.61 -5.34
C THR A 12 -23.87 23.08 -5.16
N ALA A 13 -23.25 22.31 -6.06
CA ALA A 13 -23.11 20.88 -5.89
C ALA A 13 -22.09 20.60 -4.78
N LEU A 14 -22.59 20.07 -3.67
CA LEU A 14 -21.76 19.62 -2.54
C LEU A 14 -21.08 18.31 -2.94
N PHE A 15 -19.78 18.35 -3.26
CA PHE A 15 -18.96 17.16 -3.39
C PHE A 15 -18.72 16.58 -1.99
N LEU A 16 -19.54 15.63 -1.55
CA LEU A 16 -19.23 14.80 -0.39
C LEU A 16 -18.07 13.87 -0.78
N SER A 17 -16.93 14.09 -0.18
CA SER A 17 -15.69 13.31 -0.37
C SER A 17 -15.88 11.86 0.09
N THR A 18 -15.36 10.94 -0.71
CA THR A 18 -15.45 9.47 -0.62
C THR A 18 -14.58 8.82 0.49
N SER A 19 -14.28 9.52 1.57
CA SER A 19 -13.49 8.98 2.70
C SER A 19 -14.23 7.95 3.58
N ILE A 20 -15.52 7.73 3.34
CA ILE A 20 -16.35 6.83 4.17
C ILE A 20 -16.15 5.34 3.81
N THR A 21 -15.69 5.03 2.60
CA THR A 21 -15.63 3.64 2.10
C THR A 21 -14.50 2.83 2.74
N TYR A 22 -13.37 3.45 3.00
CA TYR A 22 -12.15 2.79 3.49
C TYR A 22 -12.27 2.29 4.95
N ALA A 23 -12.75 3.14 5.84
CA ALA A 23 -12.97 2.75 7.24
C ALA A 23 -14.05 1.65 7.37
N GLY A 24 -14.99 1.58 6.43
CA GLY A 24 -16.05 0.56 6.38
C GLY A 24 -15.53 -0.83 6.01
N GLU A 25 -14.47 -0.94 5.21
CA GLU A 25 -13.88 -2.24 4.83
C GLU A 25 -13.09 -2.85 5.98
N ILE A 26 -12.28 -2.07 6.68
CA ILE A 26 -11.53 -2.53 7.86
C ILE A 26 -12.46 -2.96 9.00
N GLN A 27 -13.61 -2.30 9.16
CA GLN A 27 -14.61 -2.70 10.17
C GLN A 27 -15.27 -4.05 9.86
N LYS A 28 -15.28 -4.51 8.61
CA LYS A 28 -15.84 -5.80 8.21
C LYS A 28 -14.85 -6.96 8.38
N MET A 29 -13.56 -6.69 8.52
CA MET A 29 -12.53 -7.71 8.72
C MET A 29 -12.74 -8.43 10.06
N ASN A 30 -12.61 -9.75 10.06
CA ASN A 30 -12.49 -10.54 11.28
C ASN A 30 -11.13 -10.29 11.98
N GLN A 31 -10.91 -10.85 13.16
CA GLN A 31 -9.69 -10.58 13.93
C GLN A 31 -8.42 -11.02 13.19
N THR A 32 -8.42 -12.21 12.60
CA THR A 32 -7.26 -12.74 11.87
C THR A 32 -6.90 -11.87 10.65
N GLU A 33 -7.91 -11.42 9.90
CA GLU A 33 -7.71 -10.50 8.78
C GLU A 33 -7.14 -9.15 9.24
N LYS A 34 -7.57 -8.66 10.40
CA LYS A 34 -7.00 -7.43 11.03
C LYS A 34 -5.55 -7.63 11.44
N ASP A 35 -5.19 -8.78 11.97
CA ASP A 35 -3.82 -9.09 12.37
C ASP A 35 -2.89 -9.11 11.14
N VAL A 36 -3.34 -9.70 10.02
CA VAL A 36 -2.65 -9.65 8.72
C VAL A 36 -2.51 -8.21 8.23
N TYR A 37 -3.61 -7.46 8.20
CA TYR A 37 -3.62 -6.04 7.79
C TYR A 37 -2.65 -5.20 8.63
N SER A 38 -2.60 -5.42 9.95
CA SER A 38 -1.71 -4.70 10.85
C SER A 38 -0.23 -4.90 10.51
N THR A 39 0.16 -6.05 9.96
CA THR A 39 1.54 -6.26 9.49
C THR A 39 1.87 -5.34 8.32
N ILE A 40 0.95 -5.18 7.37
CA ILE A 40 1.13 -4.27 6.22
C ILE A 40 1.16 -2.81 6.69
N GLU A 41 0.25 -2.43 7.59
CA GLU A 41 0.17 -1.08 8.15
C GLU A 41 1.46 -0.72 8.91
N ASN A 42 1.92 -1.59 9.80
CA ASN A 42 3.15 -1.41 10.57
C ASN A 42 4.39 -1.30 9.68
N MET A 43 4.48 -2.14 8.62
CA MET A 43 5.55 -2.07 7.63
C MET A 43 5.54 -0.73 6.88
N THR A 44 4.37 -0.29 6.42
CA THR A 44 4.20 0.98 5.70
C THR A 44 4.55 2.17 6.61
N ASP A 45 4.12 2.15 7.86
CA ASP A 45 4.45 3.16 8.85
C ASP A 45 5.97 3.22 9.17
N ALA A 46 6.62 2.06 9.30
CA ALA A 46 8.07 1.97 9.47
C ALA A 46 8.79 2.54 8.23
N PHE A 47 8.29 2.22 7.04
CA PHE A 47 8.83 2.72 5.78
C PHE A 47 8.74 4.25 5.67
N HIS A 48 7.60 4.84 6.02
CA HIS A 48 7.43 6.31 6.05
C HIS A 48 8.36 7.01 7.04
N LYS A 49 8.75 6.33 8.13
CA LYS A 49 9.68 6.84 9.15
C LYS A 49 11.15 6.60 8.81
N GLY A 50 11.46 5.86 7.72
CA GLY A 50 12.81 5.41 7.41
C GLY A 50 13.36 4.39 8.42
N ASP A 51 12.46 3.69 9.15
CA ASP A 51 12.83 2.66 10.12
C ASP A 51 13.07 1.32 9.40
N ILE A 52 14.29 1.13 8.93
CA ILE A 52 14.69 -0.09 8.24
C ILE A 52 14.50 -1.35 9.11
N LYS A 53 14.66 -1.24 10.43
CA LYS A 53 14.47 -2.38 11.33
C LYS A 53 13.00 -2.79 11.38
N GLY A 54 12.09 -1.82 11.48
CA GLY A 54 10.65 -2.06 11.46
C GLY A 54 10.20 -2.64 10.12
N VAL A 55 10.68 -2.10 9.00
CA VAL A 55 10.40 -2.65 7.66
C VAL A 55 10.86 -4.10 7.57
N MET A 56 12.13 -4.39 7.83
CA MET A 56 12.69 -5.74 7.71
C MET A 56 12.06 -6.74 8.69
N GLY A 57 11.60 -6.27 9.86
CA GLY A 57 10.89 -7.09 10.85
C GLY A 57 9.52 -7.58 10.38
N SER A 58 8.97 -7.02 9.31
CA SER A 58 7.69 -7.45 8.73
C SER A 58 7.83 -8.60 7.72
N TYR A 59 9.06 -9.03 7.43
CA TYR A 59 9.36 -10.09 6.46
C TYR A 59 9.94 -11.33 7.13
N GLU A 60 9.67 -12.51 6.54
CA GLU A 60 10.42 -13.72 6.87
C GLU A 60 11.87 -13.63 6.39
N ALA A 61 12.77 -14.41 7.02
CA ALA A 61 14.19 -14.46 6.65
C ALA A 61 14.46 -14.95 5.21
N GLN A 62 13.49 -15.60 4.59
CA GLN A 62 13.56 -16.10 3.21
C GLN A 62 12.49 -15.46 2.32
N ALA A 63 12.06 -14.26 2.65
CA ALA A 63 11.07 -13.54 1.85
C ALA A 63 11.59 -13.18 0.46
N THR A 64 10.67 -13.03 -0.47
CA THR A 64 10.94 -12.51 -1.82
C THR A 64 10.21 -11.20 -2.02
N VAL A 65 10.94 -10.16 -2.42
CA VAL A 65 10.40 -8.82 -2.69
C VAL A 65 10.66 -8.43 -4.15
N VAL A 66 9.64 -7.92 -4.82
CA VAL A 66 9.70 -7.50 -6.23
C VAL A 66 9.76 -5.97 -6.29
N PHE A 67 10.96 -5.38 -6.21
CA PHE A 67 11.15 -3.92 -6.31
C PHE A 67 10.95 -3.38 -7.72
N GLU A 68 11.30 -4.17 -8.72
CA GLU A 68 11.09 -3.86 -10.14
C GLU A 68 10.33 -5.01 -10.80
N PRO A 69 9.42 -4.73 -11.74
CA PRO A 69 8.70 -5.78 -12.45
C PRO A 69 9.63 -6.87 -13.01
N ASN A 70 9.28 -8.11 -12.76
CA ASN A 70 10.03 -9.29 -13.21
C ASN A 70 11.46 -9.45 -12.63
N LYS A 71 11.79 -8.70 -11.57
CA LYS A 71 13.09 -8.80 -10.89
C LYS A 71 12.90 -9.08 -9.39
N PRO A 72 12.52 -10.30 -9.00
CA PRO A 72 12.41 -10.66 -7.60
C PRO A 72 13.78 -10.70 -6.93
N ALA A 73 13.88 -10.21 -5.70
CA ALA A 73 15.04 -10.30 -4.83
C ALA A 73 14.70 -11.18 -3.61
N SER A 74 15.60 -12.07 -3.21
CA SER A 74 15.44 -12.94 -2.02
C SER A 74 16.66 -12.89 -1.09
N ASP A 75 17.70 -12.13 -1.44
CA ASP A 75 18.80 -11.83 -0.55
C ASP A 75 18.41 -10.70 0.40
N MET A 76 18.36 -10.96 1.70
CA MET A 76 17.86 -10.03 2.70
C MET A 76 18.74 -8.79 2.86
N ASP A 77 20.05 -8.88 2.61
CA ASP A 77 20.94 -7.71 2.64
C ASP A 77 20.71 -6.84 1.40
N GLN A 78 20.49 -7.45 0.24
CA GLN A 78 20.08 -6.73 -0.97
C GLN A 78 18.72 -6.04 -0.76
N ILE A 79 17.71 -6.74 -0.23
CA ILE A 79 16.38 -6.19 0.07
C ILE A 79 16.50 -4.99 1.01
N ARG A 80 17.30 -5.09 2.08
CA ARG A 80 17.58 -4.00 3.00
C ARG A 80 18.16 -2.77 2.29
N GLN A 81 19.18 -2.95 1.46
CA GLN A 81 19.81 -1.86 0.70
C GLN A 81 18.83 -1.19 -0.25
N MET A 82 17.93 -1.96 -0.87
CA MET A 82 16.91 -1.41 -1.77
C MET A 82 15.89 -0.55 -1.02
N PHE A 83 15.45 -0.96 0.17
CA PHE A 83 14.59 -0.13 1.03
C PHE A 83 15.30 1.13 1.52
N GLU A 84 16.55 1.02 1.98
CA GLU A 84 17.36 2.19 2.40
C GLU A 84 17.56 3.19 1.24
N GLY A 85 17.77 2.68 0.03
CA GLY A 85 17.81 3.51 -1.18
C GLY A 85 16.47 4.21 -1.48
N ALA A 86 15.37 3.50 -1.29
CA ALA A 86 14.02 4.06 -1.50
C ALA A 86 13.67 5.17 -0.50
N PHE A 87 14.18 5.12 0.73
CA PHE A 87 13.98 6.19 1.72
C PHE A 87 14.49 7.56 1.27
N GLN A 88 15.50 7.60 0.39
CA GLN A 88 16.06 8.85 -0.14
C GLN A 88 15.03 9.67 -0.96
N MET A 89 13.97 9.04 -1.43
CA MET A 89 12.89 9.71 -2.14
C MET A 89 11.82 10.30 -1.19
N ASN A 90 11.95 10.10 0.13
CA ASN A 90 10.95 10.45 1.13
C ASN A 90 9.53 10.03 0.69
N PRO A 91 9.30 8.75 0.38
CA PRO A 91 8.07 8.28 -0.25
C PRO A 91 6.92 8.25 0.76
N ALA A 92 5.74 8.65 0.29
CA ALA A 92 4.49 8.55 1.02
C ALA A 92 3.52 7.65 0.24
N PHE A 93 3.16 6.52 0.83
CA PHE A 93 2.18 5.58 0.28
C PHE A 93 0.79 5.87 0.80
N THR A 94 -0.20 5.73 -0.09
CA THR A 94 -1.62 5.70 0.24
C THR A 94 -2.28 4.52 -0.45
N TYR A 95 -3.22 3.88 0.23
CA TYR A 95 -3.99 2.76 -0.31
C TYR A 95 -5.45 3.18 -0.51
N SER A 96 -6.11 2.66 -1.55
CA SER A 96 -7.53 2.96 -1.83
C SER A 96 -8.48 1.83 -1.39
N GLY A 97 -7.97 0.78 -0.79
CA GLY A 97 -8.70 -0.36 -0.26
C GLY A 97 -7.74 -1.48 0.14
N HIS A 98 -8.24 -2.45 0.91
CA HIS A 98 -7.49 -3.65 1.29
C HIS A 98 -8.42 -4.85 1.22
N ASP A 99 -8.00 -5.89 0.51
CA ASP A 99 -8.63 -7.21 0.53
C ASP A 99 -7.69 -8.20 1.20
N VAL A 100 -8.19 -8.93 2.20
CA VAL A 100 -7.42 -9.92 2.96
C VAL A 100 -8.14 -11.25 2.92
N ILE A 101 -7.47 -12.27 2.42
CA ILE A 101 -7.99 -13.64 2.33
C ILE A 101 -7.10 -14.56 3.14
N VAL A 102 -7.66 -15.26 4.13
CA VAL A 102 -6.90 -16.14 5.04
C VAL A 102 -7.30 -17.59 4.85
N THR A 103 -6.31 -18.47 4.79
CA THR A 103 -6.51 -19.94 4.80
C THR A 103 -5.41 -20.63 5.61
N GLY A 104 -5.77 -21.24 6.74
CA GLY A 104 -4.79 -21.82 7.67
C GLY A 104 -3.78 -20.80 8.15
N ASP A 105 -2.51 -21.06 7.93
CA ASP A 105 -1.37 -20.22 8.28
C ASP A 105 -0.91 -19.28 7.15
N ILE A 106 -1.65 -19.21 6.04
CA ILE A 106 -1.34 -18.37 4.87
C ILE A 106 -2.42 -17.30 4.71
N ALA A 107 -1.98 -16.09 4.39
CA ALA A 107 -2.85 -14.99 4.00
C ALA A 107 -2.39 -14.36 2.68
N LEU A 108 -3.36 -13.91 1.90
CA LEU A 108 -3.17 -13.06 0.73
C LEU A 108 -3.71 -11.66 1.06
N HIS A 109 -2.89 -10.64 0.84
CA HIS A 109 -3.29 -9.24 0.93
C HIS A 109 -3.18 -8.59 -0.46
N ILE A 110 -4.25 -7.90 -0.87
CA ILE A 110 -4.33 -7.18 -2.15
C ILE A 110 -4.75 -5.75 -1.86
N ALA A 111 -3.99 -4.77 -2.39
CA ALA A 111 -4.29 -3.36 -2.18
C ALA A 111 -3.82 -2.49 -3.35
N PRO A 112 -4.71 -1.72 -3.99
CA PRO A 112 -4.29 -0.66 -4.90
C PRO A 112 -3.58 0.45 -4.10
N TRP A 113 -2.42 0.88 -4.58
CA TRP A 113 -1.60 1.90 -3.92
C TRP A 113 -1.23 3.05 -4.85
N GLN A 114 -0.95 4.20 -4.25
CA GLN A 114 -0.28 5.34 -4.86
C GLN A 114 0.89 5.77 -3.97
N MET A 115 2.02 6.11 -4.57
CA MET A 115 3.18 6.67 -3.91
C MET A 115 3.50 8.05 -4.48
N LYS A 116 3.81 8.99 -3.59
CA LYS A 116 4.38 10.29 -3.92
C LYS A 116 5.73 10.41 -3.24
N GLY A 117 6.72 10.91 -3.97
CA GLY A 117 8.06 11.10 -3.45
C GLY A 117 8.79 12.19 -4.23
N LYS A 118 10.06 12.43 -3.89
CA LYS A 118 10.93 13.37 -4.59
C LYS A 118 12.27 12.72 -4.89
N ALA A 119 12.71 12.85 -6.15
CA ALA A 119 14.08 12.52 -6.50
C ALA A 119 15.07 13.47 -5.82
N PRO A 120 16.36 13.08 -5.68
CA PRO A 120 17.39 13.96 -5.08
C PRO A 120 17.55 15.33 -5.75
N ASN A 121 17.20 15.46 -7.02
CA ASN A 121 17.17 16.73 -7.77
C ASN A 121 15.90 17.56 -7.53
N GLY A 122 14.99 17.12 -6.64
CA GLY A 122 13.73 17.80 -6.32
C GLY A 122 12.55 17.46 -7.24
N THR A 123 12.75 16.66 -8.29
CA THR A 123 11.67 16.24 -9.19
C THR A 123 10.66 15.40 -8.45
N GLU A 124 9.37 15.72 -8.58
CA GLU A 124 8.29 14.93 -8.01
C GLU A 124 8.17 13.59 -8.73
N ILE A 125 7.99 12.52 -7.95
CA ILE A 125 7.75 11.16 -8.42
C ILE A 125 6.35 10.77 -7.96
N VAL A 126 5.51 10.32 -8.89
CA VAL A 126 4.19 9.73 -8.59
C VAL A 126 4.15 8.36 -9.26
N GLN A 127 3.87 7.35 -8.47
CA GLN A 127 3.71 5.98 -8.93
C GLN A 127 2.43 5.40 -8.34
N SER A 128 1.88 4.38 -9.00
CA SER A 128 0.73 3.63 -8.52
C SER A 128 0.82 2.19 -8.98
N GLY A 129 0.11 1.30 -8.31
CA GLY A 129 0.12 -0.10 -8.66
C GLY A 129 -0.89 -0.90 -7.85
N LEU A 130 -0.78 -2.21 -7.96
CA LEU A 130 -1.52 -3.19 -7.19
C LEU A 130 -0.53 -4.00 -6.35
N SER A 131 -0.53 -3.80 -5.04
CA SER A 131 0.21 -4.67 -4.12
C SER A 131 -0.48 -6.01 -4.00
N VAL A 132 0.31 -7.08 -4.12
CA VAL A 132 -0.10 -8.46 -3.89
C VAL A 132 0.95 -9.06 -2.95
N ALA A 133 0.61 -9.22 -1.68
CA ALA A 133 1.49 -9.79 -0.67
C ALA A 133 0.95 -11.12 -0.14
N VAL A 134 1.85 -12.08 0.03
CA VAL A 134 1.55 -13.33 0.74
C VAL A 134 2.22 -13.30 2.10
N LEU A 135 1.44 -13.59 3.14
CA LEU A 135 1.93 -13.62 4.52
C LEU A 135 1.78 -15.04 5.10
N ARG A 136 2.62 -15.36 6.06
CA ARG A 136 2.54 -16.59 6.85
C ARG A 136 2.47 -16.28 8.31
N GLN A 137 1.60 -17.02 9.02
CA GLN A 137 1.53 -16.97 10.47
C GLN A 137 2.74 -17.68 11.09
N GLN A 138 3.38 -17.00 12.01
CA GLN A 138 4.53 -17.51 12.76
C GLN A 138 4.06 -18.31 13.99
N PRO A 139 4.95 -19.12 14.61
CA PRO A 139 4.60 -19.88 15.82
C PRO A 139 4.14 -19.02 17.02
N ASP A 140 4.51 -17.74 17.05
CA ASP A 140 4.08 -16.76 18.05
C ASP A 140 2.78 -16.05 17.69
N SER A 141 2.10 -16.50 16.63
CA SER A 141 0.87 -15.95 16.07
C SER A 141 1.03 -14.61 15.32
N SER A 142 2.23 -14.05 15.21
CA SER A 142 2.48 -12.91 14.33
C SER A 142 2.39 -13.30 12.85
N TRP A 143 2.16 -12.32 11.96
CA TRP A 143 2.16 -12.53 10.51
C TRP A 143 3.36 -11.85 9.88
N HIS A 144 4.08 -12.57 9.01
CA HIS A 144 5.21 -12.02 8.26
C HIS A 144 5.04 -12.23 6.75
N MET A 145 5.49 -11.27 5.97
CA MET A 145 5.47 -11.36 4.50
C MET A 145 6.48 -12.38 4.01
N VAL A 146 6.03 -13.27 3.15
CA VAL A 146 6.84 -14.28 2.42
C VAL A 146 7.09 -13.83 0.99
N ILE A 147 6.09 -13.19 0.38
CA ILE A 147 6.19 -12.59 -0.96
C ILE A 147 5.58 -11.19 -0.87
N ASP A 148 6.28 -10.20 -1.42
CA ASP A 148 5.76 -8.85 -1.59
C ASP A 148 5.99 -8.39 -3.02
N ASN A 149 4.88 -8.21 -3.76
CA ASN A 149 4.88 -7.76 -5.14
C ASN A 149 3.97 -6.55 -5.32
N PRO A 150 4.50 -5.32 -5.29
CA PRO A 150 3.73 -4.11 -5.53
C PRO A 150 3.31 -3.89 -7.00
N HIS A 151 3.68 -4.82 -7.91
CA HIS A 151 3.46 -4.70 -9.35
C HIS A 151 2.45 -5.72 -9.91
N GLY A 152 1.43 -6.11 -9.11
CA GLY A 152 0.43 -7.11 -9.51
C GLY A 152 -0.35 -6.77 -10.78
N GLN A 153 -0.45 -5.48 -11.15
CA GLN A 153 -1.13 -5.01 -12.35
C GLN A 153 -0.32 -5.17 -13.64
N ILE A 154 1.00 -5.45 -13.59
CA ILE A 154 1.90 -5.35 -14.75
C ILE A 154 1.46 -6.24 -15.92
N LEU A 155 0.86 -7.39 -15.65
CA LEU A 155 0.37 -8.30 -16.69
C LEU A 155 -0.87 -7.76 -17.43
N MET A 156 -1.53 -6.75 -16.90
CA MET A 156 -2.70 -6.10 -17.51
C MET A 156 -2.30 -4.90 -18.38
N GLU A 157 -1.12 -4.31 -18.14
CA GLU A 157 -0.62 -3.12 -18.84
C GLU A 157 0.08 -3.47 -20.16
N ASN A 158 0.53 -4.71 -20.33
CA ASN A 158 1.27 -5.18 -21.51
C ASN A 158 0.36 -5.79 -22.60
N LYS A 159 -0.84 -5.23 -22.84
CA LYS A 159 -1.77 -5.64 -23.90
C LYS A 159 -1.83 -4.63 -25.02
#